data_f25ffa60a7bd7b324773f9a5e288ced9
#
_entry.id   f25ffa60a7bd7b324773f9a5e288ced9
#
_cell.length_a   1.000
_cell.length_b   1.000
_cell.length_c   1.000
_cell.angle_alpha   90.00
_cell.angle_beta   90.00
_cell.angle_gamma   90.00
#
_symmetry.space_group_name_H-M   'P 1'
#
loop_
_entity.id
_entity.type
_entity.pdbx_description
1 polymer ?
#
loop_
_entity_poly.entity_id
_entity_poly.type
_entity_poly.pdbx_seq_one_letter_code
_entity_poly.pdbx_strand_id
1 'polypeptide(L)'
;MLFRSGFPLEPVTASAASREGNRPVCAILDQTESWTPSNGGVRLAAVARRNLGKTNGVSIEAPNAYVPGLESVAQASAEYARLIAAGKAKDDGLLYDHREAPPETELGDRDSLLAGLEYAYGDSAATRGGWVDLDRIVAEVWSPDVEPQDSRQYYLNQVTHASDSWLSQPEWSRVANPDSLRDRDVVCLGFDGSVRDDSTALVACRVDDGHLELLGCWEPRKASGDDPDPQVDRISVDAAVNAAFERFAVVGFYADPALWQGHVDGWTAKYGERLRVRVVQARPIEWWTNRPTAMVAALERFHSAVLNGELSHGGDSTLAAHVLNARRRVGRAGVTIAKEHPKSARKIDAAMAAVLAFECRSDAVAQ
;
A
#
# COMPACT_ATOMS: atom_id res chain seq x y z
N MET A 1 -15.57 18.66 -33.70
CA MET A 1 -15.65 20.12 -33.40
C MET A 1 -14.42 20.80 -33.99
N LEU A 2 -14.57 21.96 -34.64
CA LEU A 2 -13.45 22.73 -35.19
C LEU A 2 -13.32 24.04 -34.40
N PHE A 3 -12.12 24.38 -34.00
CA PHE A 3 -11.84 25.72 -33.46
C PHE A 3 -11.88 26.77 -34.57
N ARG A 4 -12.02 28.05 -34.21
CA ARG A 4 -11.93 29.18 -35.19
C ARG A 4 -10.64 29.17 -36.02
N SER A 5 -9.57 28.58 -35.49
CA SER A 5 -8.29 28.36 -36.16
C SER A 5 -8.29 27.24 -37.23
N GLY A 6 -9.40 26.48 -37.36
CA GLY A 6 -9.49 25.34 -38.27
C GLY A 6 -8.91 24.02 -37.72
N PHE A 7 -8.36 24.01 -36.52
CA PHE A 7 -7.84 22.76 -35.90
C PHE A 7 -9.00 21.89 -35.40
N PRO A 8 -8.98 20.57 -35.69
CA PRO A 8 -9.98 19.64 -35.18
C PRO A 8 -9.71 19.32 -33.69
N LEU A 9 -10.80 19.24 -32.90
CA LEU A 9 -10.82 18.54 -31.63
C LEU A 9 -11.33 17.12 -31.90
N GLU A 10 -10.48 16.11 -31.68
CA GLU A 10 -10.76 14.72 -31.96
C GLU A 10 -10.73 13.89 -30.68
N PRO A 11 -11.84 13.21 -30.30
CA PRO A 11 -11.80 12.23 -29.23
C PRO A 11 -10.99 11.02 -29.68
N VAL A 12 -10.19 10.45 -28.77
CA VAL A 12 -9.30 9.32 -29.08
C VAL A 12 -9.58 8.15 -28.15
N THR A 13 -9.48 6.94 -28.68
CA THR A 13 -9.59 5.71 -27.90
C THR A 13 -8.27 5.37 -27.20
N ALA A 14 -8.36 4.61 -26.12
CA ALA A 14 -7.26 4.24 -25.23
C ALA A 14 -6.24 3.24 -25.82
N SER A 15 -5.83 3.43 -27.10
CA SER A 15 -4.82 2.59 -27.76
C SER A 15 -3.54 3.37 -28.02
N ALA A 16 -2.51 3.12 -27.21
CA ALA A 16 -1.20 3.76 -27.37
C ALA A 16 -0.57 3.51 -28.76
N ALA A 17 -0.70 2.29 -29.29
CA ALA A 17 -0.13 1.90 -30.58
C ALA A 17 -0.78 2.65 -31.76
N SER A 18 -2.07 2.97 -31.70
CA SER A 18 -2.76 3.71 -32.76
C SER A 18 -2.43 5.22 -32.76
N ARG A 19 -1.72 5.70 -31.74
CA ARG A 19 -1.37 7.12 -31.57
C ARG A 19 0.11 7.43 -31.80
N GLU A 20 0.92 6.41 -32.05
CA GLU A 20 2.32 6.64 -32.46
C GLU A 20 2.38 7.41 -33.78
N GLY A 21 3.16 8.50 -33.77
CA GLY A 21 3.31 9.35 -34.94
C GLY A 21 2.31 10.50 -35.10
N ASN A 22 1.26 10.59 -34.29
CA ASN A 22 0.37 11.75 -34.28
C ASN A 22 1.15 13.03 -33.89
N ARG A 23 0.68 14.17 -34.41
CA ARG A 23 1.31 15.50 -34.16
C ARG A 23 0.30 16.45 -33.51
N PRO A 24 -0.17 16.17 -32.29
CA PRO A 24 -1.08 17.08 -31.58
C PRO A 24 -0.33 18.35 -31.16
N VAL A 25 -1.03 19.46 -31.08
CA VAL A 25 -0.56 20.69 -30.48
C VAL A 25 -1.06 20.86 -29.03
N CYS A 26 -2.11 20.12 -28.70
CA CYS A 26 -2.66 20.04 -27.33
C CYS A 26 -3.24 18.63 -27.13
N ALA A 27 -3.04 18.07 -25.95
CA ALA A 27 -3.70 16.84 -25.51
C ALA A 27 -4.41 17.08 -24.18
N ILE A 28 -5.70 16.74 -24.12
CA ILE A 28 -6.47 16.76 -22.87
C ILE A 28 -6.57 15.30 -22.41
N LEU A 29 -6.00 15.03 -21.23
CA LEU A 29 -5.97 13.73 -20.59
C LEU A 29 -6.94 13.76 -19.41
N ASP A 30 -8.12 13.19 -19.62
CA ASP A 30 -9.20 13.22 -18.65
C ASP A 30 -9.18 11.98 -17.77
N GLN A 31 -9.50 12.13 -16.48
CA GLN A 31 -9.53 11.06 -15.47
C GLN A 31 -8.24 10.24 -15.40
N THR A 32 -7.10 10.90 -15.37
CA THR A 32 -5.78 10.25 -15.35
C THR A 32 -5.49 9.49 -14.05
N GLU A 33 -6.30 9.63 -13.01
CA GLU A 33 -6.31 8.79 -11.82
C GLU A 33 -6.64 7.34 -12.13
N SER A 34 -7.40 7.09 -13.20
CA SER A 34 -7.75 5.75 -13.68
C SER A 34 -6.74 5.15 -14.67
N TRP A 35 -5.76 5.93 -15.14
CA TRP A 35 -4.77 5.51 -16.14
C TRP A 35 -3.58 4.83 -15.48
N THR A 36 -3.63 3.50 -15.40
CA THR A 36 -2.66 2.67 -14.67
C THR A 36 -1.75 1.88 -15.63
N PRO A 37 -0.64 1.28 -15.14
CA PRO A 37 0.16 0.37 -15.94
C PRO A 37 -0.64 -0.83 -16.46
N SER A 38 -1.56 -1.36 -15.65
CA SER A 38 -2.33 -2.58 -15.95
C SER A 38 -3.31 -2.41 -17.10
N ASN A 39 -3.88 -1.21 -17.29
CA ASN A 39 -4.83 -0.92 -18.38
C ASN A 39 -4.17 -0.20 -19.58
N GLY A 40 -2.86 0.00 -19.55
CA GLY A 40 -2.11 0.66 -20.62
C GLY A 40 -2.20 2.19 -20.61
N GLY A 41 -2.88 2.82 -19.65
CA GLY A 41 -3.06 4.25 -19.55
C GLY A 41 -1.74 5.02 -19.40
N VAL A 42 -0.83 4.51 -18.58
CA VAL A 42 0.53 5.08 -18.41
C VAL A 42 1.30 5.10 -19.74
N ARG A 43 1.20 4.01 -20.52
CA ARG A 43 1.81 3.96 -21.86
C ARG A 43 1.17 4.96 -22.83
N LEU A 44 -0.13 5.13 -22.79
CA LEU A 44 -0.86 6.10 -23.62
C LEU A 44 -0.43 7.54 -23.29
N ALA A 45 -0.36 7.90 -22.02
CA ALA A 45 0.13 9.21 -21.57
C ALA A 45 1.58 9.47 -22.04
N ALA A 46 2.45 8.47 -21.93
CA ALA A 46 3.84 8.59 -22.41
C ALA A 46 3.93 8.82 -23.92
N VAL A 47 3.10 8.15 -24.72
CA VAL A 47 3.02 8.39 -26.18
C VAL A 47 2.50 9.78 -26.49
N ALA A 48 1.44 10.23 -25.80
CA ALA A 48 0.88 11.57 -25.98
C ALA A 48 1.93 12.67 -25.68
N ARG A 49 2.58 12.61 -24.53
CA ARG A 49 3.61 13.58 -24.11
C ARG A 49 4.82 13.59 -25.07
N ARG A 50 5.28 12.43 -25.53
CA ARG A 50 6.36 12.31 -26.52
C ARG A 50 6.00 12.95 -27.87
N ASN A 51 4.75 12.82 -28.28
CA ASN A 51 4.27 13.43 -29.55
C ASN A 51 4.14 14.96 -29.40
N LEU A 52 3.67 15.46 -28.25
CA LEU A 52 3.63 16.90 -27.94
C LEU A 52 5.01 17.54 -27.96
N GLY A 53 6.03 16.85 -27.45
CA GLY A 53 7.43 17.32 -27.48
C GLY A 53 7.96 17.59 -28.89
N LYS A 54 7.39 16.95 -29.93
CA LYS A 54 7.77 17.16 -31.36
C LYS A 54 7.08 18.37 -32.00
N THR A 55 6.01 18.86 -31.39
CA THR A 55 5.20 19.97 -31.91
C THR A 55 5.23 21.21 -31.04
N ASN A 56 6.06 21.18 -29.97
CA ASN A 56 6.04 22.19 -28.90
C ASN A 56 4.62 22.40 -28.33
N GLY A 57 3.88 21.29 -28.24
CA GLY A 57 2.51 21.27 -27.74
C GLY A 57 2.45 21.13 -26.21
N VAL A 58 1.24 21.26 -25.68
CA VAL A 58 0.95 21.19 -24.23
C VAL A 58 0.02 20.04 -23.90
N SER A 59 0.13 19.47 -22.70
CA SER A 59 -0.87 18.57 -22.13
C SER A 59 -1.60 19.21 -20.97
N ILE A 60 -2.90 18.92 -20.88
CA ILE A 60 -3.75 19.29 -19.75
C ILE A 60 -4.23 17.97 -19.15
N GLU A 61 -4.01 17.77 -17.86
CA GLU A 61 -4.56 16.64 -17.12
C GLU A 61 -5.69 17.13 -16.21
N ALA A 62 -6.82 16.42 -16.22
CA ALA A 62 -7.99 16.71 -15.39
C ALA A 62 -8.40 15.47 -14.57
N PRO A 63 -7.63 15.07 -13.57
CA PRO A 63 -7.95 13.96 -12.70
C PRO A 63 -8.82 14.37 -11.51
N ASN A 64 -9.52 13.38 -10.96
CA ASN A 64 -9.90 13.39 -9.56
C ASN A 64 -8.69 12.94 -8.69
N ALA A 65 -8.87 12.90 -7.37
CA ALA A 65 -7.85 12.37 -6.47
C ALA A 65 -7.44 10.95 -6.88
N TYR A 66 -6.15 10.71 -6.93
CA TYR A 66 -5.63 9.38 -7.24
C TYR A 66 -5.71 8.46 -6.02
N VAL A 67 -5.80 7.17 -6.26
CA VAL A 67 -5.63 6.15 -5.22
C VAL A 67 -4.15 5.83 -5.09
N PRO A 68 -3.51 6.09 -3.93
CA PRO A 68 -2.11 5.77 -3.72
C PRO A 68 -1.89 4.29 -3.98
N GLY A 69 -0.94 4.03 -4.84
CA GLY A 69 -0.61 2.66 -5.06
C GLY A 69 -1.02 2.10 -6.38
N LEU A 70 -1.90 2.70 -7.10
CA LEU A 70 -2.27 2.27 -8.44
C LEU A 70 -1.24 2.69 -9.51
N GLU A 71 -0.21 3.45 -9.13
CA GLU A 71 0.81 3.97 -10.05
C GLU A 71 0.19 4.67 -11.27
N SER A 72 -0.91 5.39 -11.01
CA SER A 72 -1.63 6.10 -12.07
C SER A 72 -0.84 7.29 -12.59
N VAL A 73 -1.23 7.78 -13.77
CA VAL A 73 -0.65 8.99 -14.37
C VAL A 73 -0.84 10.17 -13.43
N ALA A 74 -2.01 10.34 -12.82
CA ALA A 74 -2.27 11.40 -11.84
C ALA A 74 -1.37 11.29 -10.61
N GLN A 75 -1.13 10.08 -10.08
CA GLN A 75 -0.18 9.87 -8.98
C GLN A 75 1.23 10.32 -9.37
N ALA A 76 1.72 9.93 -10.54
CA ALA A 76 3.05 10.30 -11.01
C ALA A 76 3.19 11.83 -11.18
N SER A 77 2.15 12.51 -11.69
CA SER A 77 2.12 13.97 -11.82
C SER A 77 2.14 14.67 -10.45
N ALA A 78 1.39 14.17 -9.48
CA ALA A 78 1.41 14.67 -8.11
C ALA A 78 2.76 14.49 -7.41
N GLU A 79 3.40 13.32 -7.60
CA GLU A 79 4.74 13.06 -7.07
C GLU A 79 5.80 13.95 -7.69
N TYR A 80 5.73 14.19 -9.01
CA TYR A 80 6.63 15.10 -9.70
C TYR A 80 6.47 16.54 -9.19
N ALA A 81 5.23 17.02 -9.02
CA ALA A 81 4.98 18.34 -8.44
C ALA A 81 5.58 18.49 -7.03
N ARG A 82 5.46 17.45 -6.19
CA ARG A 82 6.09 17.43 -4.85
C ARG A 82 7.62 17.46 -4.91
N LEU A 83 8.22 16.75 -5.86
CA LEU A 83 9.67 16.77 -6.04
C LEU A 83 10.18 18.13 -6.49
N ILE A 84 9.45 18.83 -7.38
CA ILE A 84 9.74 20.21 -7.78
C ILE A 84 9.66 21.13 -6.56
N ALA A 85 8.56 21.09 -5.81
CA ALA A 85 8.36 21.90 -4.62
C ALA A 85 9.43 21.66 -3.54
N ALA A 86 9.95 20.44 -3.44
CA ALA A 86 11.04 20.07 -2.53
C ALA A 86 12.46 20.41 -3.09
N GLY A 87 12.57 20.98 -4.29
CA GLY A 87 13.86 21.26 -4.94
C GLY A 87 14.64 20.02 -5.38
N LYS A 88 13.97 18.85 -5.44
CA LYS A 88 14.58 17.56 -5.83
C LYS A 88 14.43 17.25 -7.31
N ALA A 89 13.60 17.98 -8.04
CA ALA A 89 13.45 17.89 -9.48
C ALA A 89 13.48 19.28 -10.11
N LYS A 90 13.87 19.34 -11.39
CA LYS A 90 13.88 20.59 -12.15
C LYS A 90 12.44 20.97 -12.49
N ASP A 91 12.10 22.23 -12.25
CA ASP A 91 10.88 22.82 -12.79
C ASP A 91 11.07 23.10 -14.30
N ASP A 92 10.27 22.46 -15.12
CA ASP A 92 10.23 22.61 -16.57
C ASP A 92 8.91 23.21 -17.07
N GLY A 93 8.17 23.88 -16.17
CA GLY A 93 6.91 24.59 -16.47
C GLY A 93 5.67 23.77 -16.14
N LEU A 94 5.74 22.84 -15.20
CA LEU A 94 4.56 22.15 -14.68
C LEU A 94 3.70 23.13 -13.86
N LEU A 95 2.47 23.37 -14.33
CA LEU A 95 1.42 23.97 -13.51
C LEU A 95 0.65 22.84 -12.83
N TYR A 96 0.70 22.78 -11.51
CA TYR A 96 -0.05 21.82 -10.71
C TYR A 96 -1.00 22.56 -9.76
N ASP A 97 -2.30 22.44 -9.99
CA ASP A 97 -3.36 22.96 -9.13
C ASP A 97 -4.13 21.78 -8.53
N HIS A 98 -4.15 21.68 -7.22
CA HIS A 98 -4.84 20.64 -6.48
C HIS A 98 -5.61 21.25 -5.32
N ARG A 99 -6.90 21.00 -5.31
CA ARG A 99 -7.79 21.42 -4.22
C ARG A 99 -8.49 20.21 -3.67
N GLU A 100 -8.21 19.89 -2.42
CA GLU A 100 -8.87 18.81 -1.69
C GLU A 100 -9.55 19.38 -0.45
N ALA A 101 -10.70 18.84 -0.07
CA ALA A 101 -11.34 19.21 1.19
C ALA A 101 -10.44 18.92 2.38
N PRO A 102 -10.53 19.70 3.48
CA PRO A 102 -9.79 19.42 4.70
C PRO A 102 -9.97 17.96 5.16
N PRO A 103 -8.90 17.29 5.65
CA PRO A 103 -8.95 15.87 6.04
C PRO A 103 -9.95 15.60 7.18
N GLU A 104 -10.24 16.58 8.01
CA GLU A 104 -11.21 16.54 9.10
C GLU A 104 -12.68 16.66 8.64
N THR A 105 -12.95 16.79 7.34
CA THR A 105 -14.32 16.86 6.81
C THR A 105 -15.11 15.61 7.17
N GLU A 106 -16.20 15.79 7.91
CA GLU A 106 -17.09 14.72 8.37
C GLU A 106 -18.24 14.51 7.37
N LEU A 107 -18.31 13.34 6.74
CA LEU A 107 -19.36 13.02 5.74
C LEU A 107 -20.76 12.95 6.35
N GLY A 108 -20.88 12.59 7.62
CA GLY A 108 -22.15 12.48 8.33
C GLY A 108 -22.69 13.80 8.88
N ASP A 109 -21.87 14.86 8.95
CA ASP A 109 -22.27 16.20 9.37
C ASP A 109 -22.46 17.10 8.16
N ARG A 110 -23.67 17.67 8.02
CA ARG A 110 -24.04 18.47 6.84
C ARG A 110 -23.20 19.73 6.69
N ASP A 111 -22.94 20.42 7.78
CA ASP A 111 -22.25 21.72 7.73
C ASP A 111 -20.76 21.51 7.47
N SER A 112 -20.16 20.46 8.08
CA SER A 112 -18.80 20.05 7.79
C SER A 112 -18.63 19.58 6.33
N LEU A 113 -19.56 18.78 5.83
CA LEU A 113 -19.53 18.30 4.44
C LEU A 113 -19.67 19.45 3.45
N LEU A 114 -20.61 20.39 3.65
CA LEU A 114 -20.79 21.56 2.80
C LEU A 114 -19.54 22.45 2.79
N ALA A 115 -18.94 22.70 3.95
CA ALA A 115 -17.70 23.48 4.04
C ALA A 115 -16.55 22.82 3.28
N GLY A 116 -16.41 21.48 3.38
CA GLY A 116 -15.43 20.72 2.63
C GLY A 116 -15.66 20.77 1.11
N LEU A 117 -16.92 20.63 0.68
CA LEU A 117 -17.31 20.75 -0.73
C LEU A 117 -17.05 22.16 -1.28
N GLU A 118 -17.41 23.21 -0.54
CA GLU A 118 -17.12 24.59 -0.94
C GLU A 118 -15.62 24.83 -1.14
N TYR A 119 -14.79 24.23 -0.28
CA TYR A 119 -13.35 24.34 -0.41
C TYR A 119 -12.84 23.61 -1.67
N ALA A 120 -13.28 22.38 -1.90
CA ALA A 120 -12.85 21.55 -3.03
C ALA A 120 -13.31 22.12 -4.38
N TYR A 121 -14.57 22.56 -4.47
CA TYR A 121 -15.15 23.11 -5.71
C TYR A 121 -14.80 24.57 -5.97
N GLY A 122 -14.47 25.34 -4.93
CA GLY A 122 -14.04 26.73 -5.07
C GLY A 122 -15.01 27.57 -5.91
N ASP A 123 -14.51 28.19 -6.97
CA ASP A 123 -15.30 29.07 -7.85
C ASP A 123 -16.34 28.33 -8.71
N SER A 124 -16.25 26.99 -8.79
CA SER A 124 -17.26 26.16 -9.47
C SER A 124 -18.54 25.98 -8.65
N ALA A 125 -18.49 26.21 -7.33
CA ALA A 125 -19.65 26.10 -6.46
C ALA A 125 -20.69 27.19 -6.76
N ALA A 126 -21.98 26.82 -6.84
CA ALA A 126 -23.08 27.78 -7.10
C ALA A 126 -23.15 28.88 -6.06
N THR A 127 -22.78 28.62 -4.81
CA THR A 127 -22.67 29.61 -3.72
C THR A 127 -21.65 30.72 -4.02
N ARG A 128 -20.72 30.49 -4.93
CA ARG A 128 -19.69 31.43 -5.40
C ARG A 128 -19.91 31.92 -6.84
N GLY A 129 -21.10 31.65 -7.40
CA GLY A 129 -21.45 32.07 -8.77
C GLY A 129 -21.07 31.02 -9.84
N GLY A 130 -20.62 29.83 -9.44
CA GLY A 130 -20.39 28.70 -10.31
C GLY A 130 -21.68 27.95 -10.69
N TRP A 131 -21.53 26.74 -11.22
CA TRP A 131 -22.67 25.94 -11.74
C TRP A 131 -22.95 24.67 -10.91
N VAL A 132 -22.11 24.36 -9.92
CA VAL A 132 -22.21 23.12 -9.12
C VAL A 132 -23.10 23.35 -7.92
N ASP A 133 -24.21 22.62 -7.87
CA ASP A 133 -25.14 22.61 -6.74
C ASP A 133 -24.61 21.66 -5.66
N LEU A 134 -24.08 22.20 -4.57
CA LEU A 134 -23.47 21.43 -3.48
C LEU A 134 -24.52 20.67 -2.65
N ASP A 135 -25.75 21.15 -2.52
CA ASP A 135 -26.81 20.42 -1.81
C ASP A 135 -27.18 19.13 -2.53
N ARG A 136 -27.11 19.14 -3.86
CA ARG A 136 -27.30 17.93 -4.65
C ARG A 136 -26.18 16.92 -4.43
N ILE A 137 -24.93 17.38 -4.29
CA ILE A 137 -23.80 16.52 -3.95
C ILE A 137 -23.94 15.94 -2.55
N VAL A 138 -24.37 16.73 -1.56
CA VAL A 138 -24.66 16.23 -0.21
C VAL A 138 -25.69 15.10 -0.24
N ALA A 139 -26.76 15.25 -1.02
CA ALA A 139 -27.77 14.21 -1.16
C ALA A 139 -27.20 12.93 -1.79
N GLU A 140 -26.28 13.07 -2.75
CA GLU A 140 -25.60 11.92 -3.40
C GLU A 140 -24.64 11.23 -2.41
N VAL A 141 -23.82 12.00 -1.68
CA VAL A 141 -22.91 11.45 -0.65
C VAL A 141 -23.66 10.66 0.43
N TRP A 142 -24.89 11.07 0.75
CA TRP A 142 -25.72 10.40 1.74
C TRP A 142 -26.58 9.25 1.16
N SER A 143 -26.47 8.99 -0.13
CA SER A 143 -27.13 7.82 -0.72
C SER A 143 -26.56 6.52 -0.13
N PRO A 144 -27.41 5.55 0.24
CA PRO A 144 -26.95 4.26 0.77
C PRO A 144 -26.09 3.45 -0.21
N ASP A 145 -26.16 3.75 -1.50
CA ASP A 145 -25.45 3.05 -2.57
C ASP A 145 -24.05 3.64 -2.84
N VAL A 146 -23.69 4.75 -2.17
CA VAL A 146 -22.40 5.44 -2.38
C VAL A 146 -21.44 5.11 -1.25
N GLU A 147 -20.32 4.55 -1.60
CA GLU A 147 -19.26 4.25 -0.64
C GLU A 147 -18.60 5.54 -0.12
N PRO A 148 -18.34 5.64 1.20
CA PRO A 148 -17.71 6.84 1.79
C PRO A 148 -16.38 7.21 1.15
N GLN A 149 -15.62 6.24 0.66
CA GLN A 149 -14.33 6.47 0.00
C GLN A 149 -14.49 7.06 -1.39
N ASP A 150 -15.52 6.66 -2.13
CA ASP A 150 -15.85 7.24 -3.44
C ASP A 150 -16.25 8.71 -3.25
N SER A 151 -17.03 9.02 -2.21
CA SER A 151 -17.37 10.38 -1.85
C SER A 151 -16.14 11.24 -1.55
N ARG A 152 -15.18 10.70 -0.81
CA ARG A 152 -13.92 11.39 -0.52
C ARG A 152 -13.09 11.60 -1.77
N GLN A 153 -12.97 10.60 -2.64
CA GLN A 153 -12.18 10.66 -3.86
C GLN A 153 -12.80 11.58 -4.90
N TYR A 154 -14.08 11.40 -5.24
CA TYR A 154 -14.73 12.03 -6.40
C TYR A 154 -15.39 13.38 -6.09
N TYR A 155 -15.87 13.59 -4.86
CA TYR A 155 -16.52 14.85 -4.48
C TYR A 155 -15.65 15.75 -3.62
N LEU A 156 -14.89 15.20 -2.68
CA LEU A 156 -13.99 15.97 -1.82
C LEU A 156 -12.56 16.07 -2.37
N ASN A 157 -12.27 15.39 -3.47
CA ASN A 157 -10.96 15.32 -4.12
C ASN A 157 -9.83 14.92 -3.15
N GLN A 158 -10.17 14.16 -2.12
CA GLN A 158 -9.21 13.69 -1.11
C GLN A 158 -8.48 12.45 -1.62
N VAL A 159 -7.16 12.43 -1.44
CA VAL A 159 -6.35 11.26 -1.73
C VAL A 159 -6.67 10.20 -0.68
N THR A 160 -7.47 9.21 -1.07
CA THR A 160 -7.90 8.11 -0.20
C THR A 160 -7.18 6.82 -0.57
N HIS A 161 -7.01 5.96 0.41
CA HIS A 161 -6.54 4.60 0.12
C HIS A 161 -7.67 3.80 -0.56
N ALA A 162 -7.29 2.80 -1.37
CA ALA A 162 -8.27 1.92 -2.03
C ALA A 162 -9.24 1.32 -0.99
N SER A 163 -10.51 1.21 -1.36
CA SER A 163 -11.56 0.59 -0.50
C SER A 163 -11.23 -0.84 -0.07
N ASP A 164 -10.30 -1.49 -0.77
CA ASP A 164 -9.77 -2.80 -0.45
C ASP A 164 -8.50 -2.78 0.40
N SER A 165 -8.02 -1.63 0.89
CA SER A 165 -6.89 -1.56 1.83
C SER A 165 -7.21 -2.36 3.10
N TRP A 166 -6.23 -3.15 3.54
CA TRP A 166 -6.37 -3.90 4.80
C TRP A 166 -6.33 -2.99 6.02
N LEU A 167 -5.35 -2.07 6.03
CA LEU A 167 -5.21 -1.01 7.02
C LEU A 167 -4.96 0.31 6.30
N SER A 168 -5.52 1.39 6.82
CA SER A 168 -5.27 2.74 6.33
C SER A 168 -4.03 3.36 6.98
N GLN A 169 -3.45 4.37 6.32
CA GLN A 169 -2.33 5.13 6.87
C GLN A 169 -2.63 5.74 8.25
N PRO A 170 -3.81 6.38 8.50
CA PRO A 170 -4.14 6.90 9.82
C PRO A 170 -4.23 5.83 10.91
N GLU A 171 -4.83 4.66 10.60
CA GLU A 171 -4.93 3.55 11.55
C GLU A 171 -3.55 3.02 11.95
N TRP A 172 -2.68 2.79 10.96
CA TRP A 172 -1.32 2.34 11.20
C TRP A 172 -0.48 3.38 11.96
N SER A 173 -0.54 4.65 11.55
CA SER A 173 0.21 5.73 12.21
C SER A 173 -0.20 5.97 13.66
N ARG A 174 -1.47 5.71 14.01
CA ARG A 174 -1.99 5.89 15.38
C ARG A 174 -1.30 4.99 16.39
N VAL A 175 -0.84 3.80 15.97
CA VAL A 175 -0.15 2.84 16.83
C VAL A 175 1.38 2.94 16.73
N ALA A 176 1.90 3.96 16.04
CA ALA A 176 3.33 4.24 16.01
C ALA A 176 3.83 4.66 17.41
N ASN A 177 4.88 4.01 17.86
CA ASN A 177 5.57 4.30 19.13
C ASN A 177 7.09 4.18 18.87
N PRO A 178 7.89 5.23 19.06
CA PRO A 178 9.31 5.23 18.76
C PRO A 178 10.18 4.36 19.70
N ASP A 179 9.55 3.54 20.54
CA ASP A 179 10.28 2.55 21.35
C ASP A 179 10.95 1.50 20.43
N SER A 180 11.90 0.76 20.97
CA SER A 180 12.59 -0.34 20.30
C SER A 180 12.83 -1.49 21.26
N LEU A 181 12.99 -2.68 20.70
CA LEU A 181 13.27 -3.89 21.46
C LEU A 181 14.67 -3.83 22.09
N ARG A 182 14.74 -4.25 23.36
CA ARG A 182 15.97 -4.29 24.16
C ARG A 182 16.51 -5.71 24.23
N ASP A 183 17.80 -5.83 24.51
CA ASP A 183 18.41 -7.13 24.74
C ASP A 183 17.70 -7.86 25.89
N ARG A 184 17.42 -9.14 25.64
CA ARG A 184 16.69 -10.03 26.56
C ARG A 184 15.19 -9.75 26.69
N ASP A 185 14.62 -8.83 25.92
CA ASP A 185 13.15 -8.74 25.83
C ASP A 185 12.56 -10.11 25.45
N VAL A 186 11.42 -10.43 26.06
CA VAL A 186 10.68 -11.65 25.75
C VAL A 186 9.90 -11.41 24.48
N VAL A 187 10.23 -12.14 23.42
CA VAL A 187 9.64 -11.91 22.09
C VAL A 187 9.13 -13.19 21.45
N CYS A 188 8.17 -13.02 20.56
CA CYS A 188 7.78 -13.98 19.54
C CYS A 188 8.29 -13.54 18.18
N LEU A 189 8.75 -14.48 17.35
CA LEU A 189 9.20 -14.22 15.99
C LEU A 189 8.15 -14.63 14.98
N GLY A 190 8.07 -13.90 13.88
CA GLY A 190 7.29 -14.24 12.69
C GLY A 190 8.16 -14.16 11.44
N PHE A 191 8.03 -15.15 10.57
CA PHE A 191 8.79 -15.24 9.33
C PHE A 191 7.88 -15.58 8.16
N ASP A 192 8.01 -14.80 7.09
CA ASP A 192 7.40 -15.08 5.81
C ASP A 192 8.46 -14.97 4.71
N GLY A 193 8.60 -16.01 3.88
CA GLY A 193 9.73 -16.12 2.98
C GLY A 193 9.38 -16.46 1.55
N SER A 194 9.91 -15.68 0.63
CA SER A 194 9.97 -15.97 -0.80
C SER A 194 11.38 -16.29 -1.25
N VAL A 195 11.54 -16.82 -2.47
CA VAL A 195 12.84 -17.17 -3.01
C VAL A 195 13.25 -16.26 -4.16
N ARG A 196 12.31 -15.79 -4.98
CA ARG A 196 12.59 -15.09 -6.25
C ARG A 196 11.89 -13.76 -6.43
N ASP A 197 10.58 -13.75 -6.46
CA ASP A 197 9.82 -12.58 -6.91
C ASP A 197 9.34 -11.67 -5.77
N ASP A 198 9.36 -12.16 -4.54
CA ASP A 198 8.88 -11.47 -3.35
C ASP A 198 9.96 -11.28 -2.31
N SER A 199 9.68 -10.46 -1.32
CA SER A 199 10.58 -10.23 -0.20
C SER A 199 10.54 -11.43 0.77
N THR A 200 11.56 -11.52 1.60
CA THR A 200 11.58 -12.39 2.78
C THR A 200 11.68 -11.49 4.00
N ALA A 201 10.89 -11.71 5.02
CA ALA A 201 10.86 -10.84 6.17
C ALA A 201 10.90 -11.61 7.50
N LEU A 202 11.58 -11.04 8.48
CA LEU A 202 11.63 -11.49 9.87
C LEU A 202 11.20 -10.35 10.78
N VAL A 203 10.17 -10.58 11.60
CA VAL A 203 9.62 -9.61 12.54
C VAL A 203 9.65 -10.18 13.95
N ALA A 204 9.98 -9.35 14.93
CA ALA A 204 9.81 -9.66 16.33
C ALA A 204 8.62 -8.91 16.93
N CYS A 205 7.88 -9.57 17.82
CA CYS A 205 6.79 -9.00 18.59
C CYS A 205 7.08 -9.20 20.09
N ARG A 206 7.17 -8.11 20.85
CA ARG A 206 7.36 -8.18 22.31
C ARG A 206 6.09 -8.72 22.98
N VAL A 207 6.28 -9.66 23.89
CA VAL A 207 5.14 -10.38 24.49
C VAL A 207 4.29 -9.47 25.36
N ASP A 208 4.91 -8.58 26.14
CA ASP A 208 4.23 -7.75 27.13
C ASP A 208 3.22 -6.79 26.52
N ASP A 209 3.59 -6.08 25.49
CA ASP A 209 2.81 -4.96 24.94
C ASP A 209 2.50 -5.05 23.44
N GLY A 210 3.00 -6.10 22.76
CA GLY A 210 2.77 -6.28 21.34
C GLY A 210 3.59 -5.34 20.43
N HIS A 211 4.70 -4.75 20.95
CA HIS A 211 5.56 -3.91 20.12
C HIS A 211 6.26 -4.71 19.03
N LEU A 212 6.10 -4.24 17.79
CA LEU A 212 6.63 -4.89 16.57
C LEU A 212 7.90 -4.19 16.10
N GLU A 213 8.94 -4.98 15.81
CA GLU A 213 10.19 -4.52 15.20
C GLU A 213 10.54 -5.40 14.00
N LEU A 214 10.80 -4.76 12.85
CA LEU A 214 11.32 -5.46 11.66
C LEU A 214 12.80 -5.76 11.87
N LEU A 215 13.16 -7.04 12.00
CA LEU A 215 14.55 -7.47 12.18
C LEU A 215 15.30 -7.61 10.86
N GLY A 216 14.59 -7.78 9.75
CA GLY A 216 15.16 -7.81 8.43
C GLY A 216 14.11 -8.01 7.35
N CYS A 217 14.39 -7.43 6.19
CA CYS A 217 13.62 -7.63 4.97
C CYS A 217 14.62 -7.77 3.81
N TRP A 218 14.55 -8.87 3.08
CA TRP A 218 15.48 -9.23 2.01
C TRP A 218 14.73 -9.37 0.69
N GLU A 219 15.23 -8.71 -0.32
CA GLU A 219 14.73 -8.81 -1.68
C GLU A 219 15.75 -9.51 -2.57
N PRO A 220 15.32 -10.27 -3.59
CA PRO A 220 16.21 -10.77 -4.61
C PRO A 220 16.91 -9.59 -5.30
N ARG A 221 18.16 -9.75 -5.67
CA ARG A 221 18.86 -8.75 -6.47
C ARG A 221 18.17 -8.60 -7.83
N LYS A 222 18.33 -7.44 -8.48
CA LYS A 222 17.85 -7.31 -9.85
C LYS A 222 18.61 -8.24 -10.76
N ALA A 223 17.90 -8.94 -11.65
CA ALA A 223 18.51 -9.80 -12.65
C ALA A 223 19.56 -9.03 -13.48
N SER A 224 20.69 -9.64 -13.72
CA SER A 224 21.80 -9.12 -14.52
C SER A 224 22.29 -10.17 -15.50
N GLY A 225 23.18 -9.80 -16.43
CA GLY A 225 23.77 -10.76 -17.36
C GLY A 225 24.55 -11.89 -16.68
N ASP A 226 25.12 -11.62 -15.51
CA ASP A 226 25.91 -12.58 -14.73
C ASP A 226 25.02 -13.38 -13.75
N ASP A 227 23.83 -12.89 -13.39
CA ASP A 227 22.85 -13.55 -12.54
C ASP A 227 21.44 -13.30 -13.09
N PRO A 228 20.96 -14.13 -14.01
CA PRO A 228 19.66 -13.95 -14.66
C PRO A 228 18.47 -14.38 -13.77
N ASP A 229 18.72 -15.15 -12.68
CA ASP A 229 17.70 -15.65 -11.75
C ASP A 229 18.14 -15.43 -10.28
N PRO A 230 18.28 -14.19 -9.83
CA PRO A 230 18.77 -13.88 -8.50
C PRO A 230 17.79 -14.34 -7.42
N GLN A 231 18.33 -14.93 -6.37
CA GLN A 231 17.56 -15.40 -5.22
C GLN A 231 17.84 -14.54 -3.99
N VAL A 232 16.94 -14.62 -3.01
CA VAL A 232 17.15 -14.04 -1.69
C VAL A 232 18.38 -14.66 -1.03
N ASP A 233 19.20 -13.84 -0.38
CA ASP A 233 20.37 -14.27 0.35
C ASP A 233 19.97 -15.03 1.63
N ARG A 234 19.85 -16.34 1.51
CA ARG A 234 19.44 -17.23 2.61
C ARG A 234 20.44 -17.27 3.76
N ILE A 235 21.71 -16.97 3.50
CA ILE A 235 22.75 -16.95 4.54
C ILE A 235 22.51 -15.74 5.46
N SER A 236 22.23 -14.58 4.89
CA SER A 236 21.89 -13.38 5.67
C SER A 236 20.61 -13.54 6.47
N VAL A 237 19.60 -14.24 5.90
CA VAL A 237 18.36 -14.56 6.62
C VAL A 237 18.63 -15.47 7.82
N ASP A 238 19.41 -16.56 7.63
CA ASP A 238 19.77 -17.46 8.72
C ASP A 238 20.59 -16.76 9.81
N ALA A 239 21.51 -15.90 9.41
CA ALA A 239 22.28 -15.09 10.35
C ALA A 239 21.39 -14.17 11.19
N ALA A 240 20.36 -13.54 10.59
CA ALA A 240 19.43 -12.70 11.33
C ALA A 240 18.55 -13.48 12.32
N VAL A 241 18.10 -14.68 11.94
CA VAL A 241 17.38 -15.57 12.86
C VAL A 241 18.29 -15.95 14.04
N ASN A 242 19.53 -16.34 13.76
CA ASN A 242 20.50 -16.67 14.82
C ASN A 242 20.75 -15.47 15.76
N ALA A 243 20.95 -14.28 15.20
CA ALA A 243 21.15 -13.04 15.99
C ALA A 243 19.93 -12.72 16.87
N ALA A 244 18.70 -12.95 16.36
CA ALA A 244 17.48 -12.76 17.16
C ALA A 244 17.45 -13.68 18.38
N PHE A 245 17.82 -14.97 18.23
CA PHE A 245 17.90 -15.93 19.34
C PHE A 245 19.04 -15.65 20.32
N GLU A 246 20.09 -14.94 19.88
CA GLU A 246 21.19 -14.49 20.75
C GLU A 246 20.82 -13.24 21.52
N ARG A 247 20.14 -12.29 20.87
CA ARG A 247 19.79 -10.98 21.43
C ARG A 247 18.59 -11.07 22.38
N PHE A 248 17.54 -11.81 22.01
CA PHE A 248 16.26 -11.81 22.71
C PHE A 248 15.98 -13.13 23.45
N ALA A 249 15.06 -13.07 24.41
CA ALA A 249 14.43 -14.24 24.99
C ALA A 249 13.26 -14.71 24.11
N VAL A 250 13.60 -15.44 23.03
CA VAL A 250 12.59 -15.93 22.09
C VAL A 250 11.81 -17.06 22.70
N VAL A 251 10.50 -16.87 22.91
CA VAL A 251 9.59 -17.86 23.52
C VAL A 251 8.74 -18.60 22.50
N GLY A 252 8.61 -18.07 21.29
CA GLY A 252 7.88 -18.68 20.19
C GLY A 252 8.39 -18.17 18.83
N PHE A 253 8.22 -18.98 17.80
CA PHE A 253 8.62 -18.62 16.45
C PHE A 253 7.65 -19.29 15.45
N TYR A 254 6.87 -18.46 14.70
CA TYR A 254 5.98 -18.91 13.65
C TYR A 254 6.54 -18.55 12.28
N ALA A 255 6.81 -19.56 11.47
CA ALA A 255 7.39 -19.40 10.13
C ALA A 255 6.59 -20.18 9.09
N ASP A 256 6.27 -19.52 7.97
CA ASP A 256 5.73 -20.24 6.82
C ASP A 256 6.82 -21.11 6.18
N PRO A 257 6.66 -22.43 6.13
CA PRO A 257 7.65 -23.31 5.55
C PRO A 257 7.64 -23.34 4.01
N ALA A 258 6.67 -22.68 3.36
CA ALA A 258 6.58 -22.62 1.91
C ALA A 258 7.90 -22.11 1.31
N LEU A 259 8.52 -22.89 0.43
CA LEU A 259 9.83 -22.61 -0.20
C LEU A 259 11.03 -22.55 0.77
N TRP A 260 10.82 -22.64 2.10
CA TRP A 260 11.85 -22.53 3.14
C TRP A 260 11.93 -23.74 4.07
N GLN A 261 11.27 -24.86 3.72
CA GLN A 261 11.14 -26.03 4.57
C GLN A 261 12.48 -26.47 5.19
N GLY A 262 13.56 -26.58 4.40
CA GLY A 262 14.86 -27.02 4.92
C GLY A 262 15.48 -26.08 5.97
N HIS A 263 15.22 -24.75 5.89
CA HIS A 263 15.66 -23.80 6.90
C HIS A 263 14.77 -23.88 8.14
N VAL A 264 13.46 -24.00 7.97
CA VAL A 264 12.50 -24.18 9.08
C VAL A 264 12.81 -25.46 9.85
N ASP A 265 13.17 -26.54 9.17
CA ASP A 265 13.62 -27.80 9.79
C ASP A 265 14.93 -27.61 10.56
N GLY A 266 15.90 -26.88 9.99
CA GLY A 266 17.15 -26.51 10.64
C GLY A 266 16.94 -25.66 11.90
N TRP A 267 16.10 -24.64 11.82
CA TRP A 267 15.73 -23.80 12.99
C TRP A 267 14.96 -24.61 14.04
N THR A 268 14.09 -25.53 13.60
CA THR A 268 13.38 -26.45 14.50
C THR A 268 14.37 -27.34 15.27
N ALA A 269 15.34 -27.93 14.59
CA ALA A 269 16.34 -28.74 15.24
C ALA A 269 17.22 -27.96 16.21
N LYS A 270 17.56 -26.70 15.90
CA LYS A 270 18.44 -25.86 16.71
C LYS A 270 17.73 -25.22 17.88
N TYR A 271 16.50 -24.76 17.71
CA TYR A 271 15.81 -23.88 18.66
C TYR A 271 14.51 -24.46 19.21
N GLY A 272 13.93 -25.50 18.57
CA GLY A 272 12.58 -25.98 18.87
C GLY A 272 12.37 -26.39 20.33
N GLU A 273 13.39 -26.98 20.99
CA GLU A 273 13.30 -27.35 22.41
C GLU A 273 13.27 -26.15 23.36
N ARG A 274 13.81 -25.01 22.92
CA ARG A 274 13.84 -23.76 23.73
C ARG A 274 12.52 -23.01 23.68
N LEU A 275 11.65 -23.31 22.71
CA LEU A 275 10.40 -22.61 22.51
C LEU A 275 9.33 -23.11 23.49
N ARG A 276 8.74 -22.15 24.22
CA ARG A 276 7.58 -22.37 25.08
C ARG A 276 6.31 -22.49 24.25
N VAL A 277 6.13 -21.57 23.29
CA VAL A 277 5.01 -21.54 22.36
C VAL A 277 5.35 -22.34 21.12
N ARG A 278 4.51 -23.29 20.76
CA ARG A 278 4.72 -24.23 19.66
C ARG A 278 3.46 -24.38 18.82
N VAL A 279 3.60 -24.39 17.49
CA VAL A 279 2.47 -24.65 16.59
C VAL A 279 1.90 -26.06 16.89
N VAL A 280 2.76 -27.07 16.87
CA VAL A 280 2.49 -28.43 17.39
C VAL A 280 3.79 -28.98 17.97
N GLN A 281 3.68 -29.97 18.86
CA GLN A 281 4.84 -30.50 19.57
C GLN A 281 5.98 -30.99 18.65
N ALA A 282 5.65 -31.67 17.56
CA ALA A 282 6.64 -32.20 16.63
C ALA A 282 7.21 -31.18 15.65
N ARG A 283 6.50 -30.10 15.42
CA ARG A 283 6.84 -29.02 14.47
C ARG A 283 6.56 -27.66 15.11
N PRO A 284 7.38 -27.23 16.05
CA PRO A 284 7.08 -26.09 16.90
C PRO A 284 7.06 -24.74 16.14
N ILE A 285 7.76 -24.63 15.01
CA ILE A 285 7.93 -23.39 14.23
C ILE A 285 7.00 -23.35 13.01
N GLU A 286 6.66 -24.49 12.44
CA GLU A 286 6.02 -24.64 11.14
C GLU A 286 4.56 -24.17 11.16
N TRP A 287 4.32 -22.91 10.74
CA TRP A 287 2.99 -22.30 10.66
C TRP A 287 2.61 -22.00 9.20
N TRP A 288 1.70 -22.81 8.63
CA TRP A 288 1.30 -22.70 7.23
C TRP A 288 0.33 -21.57 6.98
N THR A 289 0.71 -20.57 6.20
CA THR A 289 -0.17 -19.43 5.80
C THR A 289 -1.26 -19.85 4.83
N ASN A 290 -1.12 -20.98 4.15
CA ASN A 290 -2.12 -21.53 3.24
C ASN A 290 -3.29 -22.25 3.95
N ARG A 291 -3.42 -22.13 5.27
CA ARG A 291 -4.57 -22.61 6.05
C ARG A 291 -5.60 -21.49 6.22
N PRO A 292 -6.68 -21.44 5.39
CA PRO A 292 -7.53 -20.25 5.29
C PRO A 292 -8.16 -19.83 6.63
N THR A 293 -8.71 -20.77 7.40
CA THR A 293 -9.39 -20.46 8.67
C THR A 293 -8.42 -19.91 9.71
N ALA A 294 -7.24 -20.51 9.86
CA ALA A 294 -6.24 -20.03 10.81
C ALA A 294 -5.68 -18.65 10.38
N MET A 295 -5.42 -18.48 9.08
CA MET A 295 -4.90 -17.23 8.57
C MET A 295 -5.90 -16.08 8.70
N VAL A 296 -7.18 -16.33 8.42
CA VAL A 296 -8.25 -15.32 8.63
C VAL A 296 -8.31 -14.91 10.10
N ALA A 297 -8.29 -15.86 11.02
CA ALA A 297 -8.34 -15.56 12.46
C ALA A 297 -7.11 -14.75 12.94
N ALA A 298 -5.91 -15.06 12.41
CA ALA A 298 -4.69 -14.31 12.71
C ALA A 298 -4.76 -12.86 12.17
N LEU A 299 -5.24 -12.69 10.93
CA LEU A 299 -5.43 -11.39 10.30
C LEU A 299 -6.48 -10.54 11.04
N GLU A 300 -7.58 -11.13 11.45
CA GLU A 300 -8.64 -10.44 12.20
C GLU A 300 -8.13 -10.00 13.59
N ARG A 301 -7.36 -10.85 14.29
CA ARG A 301 -6.72 -10.48 15.56
C ARG A 301 -5.77 -9.31 15.40
N PHE A 302 -4.89 -9.39 14.41
CA PHE A 302 -3.93 -8.32 14.14
C PHE A 302 -4.63 -7.00 13.80
N HIS A 303 -5.61 -7.04 12.90
CA HIS A 303 -6.41 -5.88 12.50
C HIS A 303 -7.11 -5.25 13.70
N SER A 304 -7.79 -6.07 14.52
CA SER A 304 -8.46 -5.60 15.73
C SER A 304 -7.48 -4.99 16.73
N ALA A 305 -6.28 -5.59 16.90
CA ALA A 305 -5.25 -5.07 17.78
C ALA A 305 -4.74 -3.69 17.33
N VAL A 306 -4.60 -3.45 16.02
CA VAL A 306 -4.29 -2.12 15.48
C VAL A 306 -5.41 -1.13 15.80
N LEU A 307 -6.67 -1.50 15.55
CA LEU A 307 -7.81 -0.61 15.79
C LEU A 307 -7.99 -0.28 17.28
N ASN A 308 -7.68 -1.21 18.16
CA ASN A 308 -7.82 -1.04 19.61
C ASN A 308 -6.56 -0.44 20.29
N GLY A 309 -5.43 -0.32 19.56
CA GLY A 309 -4.17 0.13 20.15
C GLY A 309 -3.51 -0.92 21.05
N GLU A 310 -3.74 -2.20 20.79
CA GLU A 310 -3.21 -3.35 21.57
C GLU A 310 -1.84 -3.81 21.07
N LEU A 311 -1.35 -3.20 19.99
CA LEU A 311 0.01 -3.36 19.48
C LEU A 311 0.60 -2.00 19.11
N SER A 312 1.92 -1.95 18.93
CA SER A 312 2.62 -0.77 18.46
C SER A 312 3.79 -1.15 17.53
N HIS A 313 4.40 -0.17 16.88
CA HIS A 313 5.57 -0.38 16.01
C HIS A 313 6.52 0.81 16.05
N GLY A 314 7.82 0.58 15.82
CA GLY A 314 8.87 1.60 15.87
C GLY A 314 8.90 2.61 14.70
N GLY A 315 7.96 2.54 13.75
CA GLY A 315 7.90 3.46 12.61
C GLY A 315 8.80 3.07 11.44
N ASP A 316 9.23 1.80 11.36
CA ASP A 316 10.01 1.31 10.22
C ASP A 316 9.24 1.51 8.90
N SER A 317 9.90 2.14 7.92
CA SER A 317 9.26 2.51 6.65
C SER A 317 8.95 1.31 5.75
N THR A 318 9.75 0.24 5.84
CA THR A 318 9.55 -0.99 5.05
C THR A 318 8.36 -1.77 5.58
N LEU A 319 8.28 -1.94 6.91
CA LEU A 319 7.13 -2.57 7.56
C LEU A 319 5.85 -1.78 7.27
N ALA A 320 5.89 -0.46 7.40
CA ALA A 320 4.75 0.41 7.10
C ALA A 320 4.30 0.29 5.64
N ALA A 321 5.25 0.31 4.69
CA ALA A 321 4.93 0.14 3.28
C ALA A 321 4.24 -1.21 3.00
N HIS A 322 4.77 -2.31 3.56
CA HIS A 322 4.20 -3.65 3.36
C HIS A 322 2.79 -3.79 3.97
N VAL A 323 2.54 -3.20 5.14
CA VAL A 323 1.21 -3.18 5.77
C VAL A 323 0.22 -2.39 4.92
N LEU A 324 0.60 -1.21 4.43
CA LEU A 324 -0.25 -0.34 3.64
C LEU A 324 -0.47 -0.84 2.20
N ASN A 325 0.43 -1.68 1.70
CA ASN A 325 0.28 -2.34 0.39
C ASN A 325 -0.71 -3.49 0.42
N ALA A 326 -1.02 -4.05 1.60
CA ALA A 326 -1.91 -5.19 1.75
C ALA A 326 -3.35 -4.83 1.36
N ARG A 327 -3.95 -5.67 0.51
CA ARG A 327 -5.32 -5.52 0.02
C ARG A 327 -6.20 -6.63 0.55
N ARG A 328 -7.40 -6.26 1.00
CA ARG A 328 -8.41 -7.22 1.47
C ARG A 328 -8.90 -8.09 0.32
N ARG A 329 -9.04 -9.37 0.57
CA ARG A 329 -9.67 -10.32 -0.33
C ARG A 329 -10.70 -11.11 0.44
N VAL A 330 -11.96 -10.92 0.09
CA VAL A 330 -13.07 -11.63 0.72
C VAL A 330 -13.16 -13.03 0.11
N GLY A 331 -13.03 -14.05 0.93
CA GLY A 331 -13.15 -15.45 0.55
C GLY A 331 -14.20 -16.18 1.39
N ARG A 332 -14.38 -17.48 1.14
CA ARG A 332 -15.37 -18.30 1.89
C ARG A 332 -15.04 -18.42 3.38
N ALA A 333 -13.77 -18.36 3.76
CA ALA A 333 -13.32 -18.47 5.14
C ALA A 333 -13.33 -17.13 5.90
N GLY A 334 -13.51 -16.01 5.21
CA GLY A 334 -13.41 -14.65 5.75
C GLY A 334 -12.50 -13.76 4.92
N VAL A 335 -11.97 -12.70 5.54
CA VAL A 335 -11.09 -11.74 4.89
C VAL A 335 -9.64 -12.18 5.01
N THR A 336 -8.98 -12.33 3.87
CA THR A 336 -7.53 -12.51 3.75
C THR A 336 -6.88 -11.26 3.19
N ILE A 337 -5.54 -11.24 3.14
CA ILE A 337 -4.80 -10.17 2.46
C ILE A 337 -4.00 -10.73 1.29
N ALA A 338 -3.82 -9.89 0.28
CA ALA A 338 -3.00 -10.19 -0.89
C ALA A 338 -2.36 -8.90 -1.40
N LYS A 339 -1.39 -9.04 -2.29
CA LYS A 339 -0.93 -7.92 -3.11
C LYS A 339 -2.06 -7.45 -4.03
N GLU A 340 -1.98 -6.22 -4.48
CA GLU A 340 -2.91 -5.62 -5.43
C GLU A 340 -3.14 -6.54 -6.66
N HIS A 341 -2.04 -7.06 -7.21
CA HIS A 341 -2.03 -8.12 -8.22
C HIS A 341 -0.78 -9.01 -8.05
N PRO A 342 -0.77 -10.26 -8.55
CA PRO A 342 0.30 -11.23 -8.27
C PRO A 342 1.71 -10.76 -8.66
N LYS A 343 1.85 -9.93 -9.70
CA LYS A 343 3.13 -9.36 -10.17
C LYS A 343 3.42 -7.96 -9.64
N SER A 344 2.68 -7.48 -8.64
CA SER A 344 2.90 -6.15 -8.06
C SER A 344 4.28 -6.05 -7.44
N ALA A 345 4.98 -4.96 -7.72
CA ALA A 345 6.21 -4.59 -7.02
C ALA A 345 5.98 -4.25 -5.54
N ARG A 346 4.72 -4.02 -5.16
CA ARG A 346 4.31 -3.71 -3.79
C ARG A 346 4.22 -4.97 -2.97
N LYS A 347 5.24 -5.16 -2.16
CA LYS A 347 5.39 -6.33 -1.32
C LYS A 347 4.52 -6.21 -0.06
N ILE A 348 4.14 -7.38 0.51
CA ILE A 348 3.36 -7.48 1.75
C ILE A 348 4.00 -8.45 2.75
N ASP A 349 5.14 -9.03 2.44
CA ASP A 349 5.76 -10.14 3.17
C ASP A 349 6.12 -9.73 4.61
N ALA A 350 6.58 -8.50 4.83
CA ALA A 350 6.82 -8.00 6.20
C ALA A 350 5.50 -7.84 6.99
N ALA A 351 4.38 -7.55 6.33
CA ALA A 351 3.08 -7.55 6.99
C ALA A 351 2.65 -8.98 7.37
N MET A 352 2.87 -9.97 6.50
CA MET A 352 2.61 -11.37 6.81
C MET A 352 3.48 -11.86 7.98
N ALA A 353 4.78 -11.55 7.97
CA ALA A 353 5.68 -11.86 9.07
C ALA A 353 5.25 -11.20 10.38
N ALA A 354 4.78 -9.94 10.34
CA ALA A 354 4.24 -9.24 11.52
C ALA A 354 2.97 -9.91 12.07
N VAL A 355 2.06 -10.35 11.18
CA VAL A 355 0.87 -11.12 11.58
C VAL A 355 1.27 -12.42 12.26
N LEU A 356 2.25 -13.16 11.74
CA LEU A 356 2.73 -14.41 12.33
C LEU A 356 3.41 -14.18 13.70
N ALA A 357 4.20 -13.10 13.84
CA ALA A 357 4.82 -12.73 15.12
C ALA A 357 3.77 -12.39 16.18
N PHE A 358 2.73 -11.63 15.80
CA PHE A 358 1.65 -11.25 16.69
C PHE A 358 0.73 -12.43 17.04
N GLU A 359 0.47 -13.34 16.10
CA GLU A 359 -0.27 -14.59 16.33
C GLU A 359 0.47 -15.46 17.36
N CYS A 360 1.78 -15.64 17.17
CA CYS A 360 2.62 -16.36 18.12
C CYS A 360 2.61 -15.70 19.53
N ARG A 361 2.64 -14.36 19.57
CA ARG A 361 2.48 -13.61 20.83
C ARG A 361 1.11 -13.86 21.48
N SER A 362 0.06 -13.88 20.69
CA SER A 362 -1.31 -14.13 21.19
C SER A 362 -1.38 -15.51 21.87
N ASP A 363 -0.77 -16.52 21.28
CA ASP A 363 -0.66 -17.85 21.89
C ASP A 363 0.25 -17.86 23.13
N ALA A 364 1.30 -17.02 23.17
CA ALA A 364 2.18 -16.88 24.33
C ALA A 364 1.48 -16.27 25.54
N VAL A 365 0.58 -15.33 25.31
CA VAL A 365 -0.22 -14.65 26.37
C VAL A 365 -1.34 -15.54 26.89
N ALA A 366 -1.87 -16.42 26.03
CA ALA A 366 -2.96 -17.34 26.38
C ALA A 366 -2.49 -18.55 27.22
N GLN A 367 -1.17 -18.83 27.30
CA GLN A 367 -0.57 -19.92 28.11
C GLN A 367 -0.16 -19.45 29.50
#